data_2a90258719586779e9d4f180d5e357cc
#
_entry.id   2a90258719586779e9d4f180d5e357cc
#
_cell.length_a   1.000
_cell.length_b   1.000
_cell.length_c   1.000
_cell.angle_alpha   90.00
_cell.angle_beta   90.00
_cell.angle_gamma   90.00
#
_symmetry.space_group_name_H-M   'P 1'
#
loop_
_entity.id
_entity.type
_entity.pdbx_description
1 polymer ?
#
loop_
_entity_poly.entity_id
_entity_poly.type
_entity_poly.pdbx_seq_one_letter_code
_entity_poly.pdbx_strand_id
1 'polypeptide(L)'
;MSDKLKGVKNFHMKIQKPYMPLSHLAKEQLLEYIENQNFKFQDKLPSEAQIQEMLGVSRSTVREALALLEQEGIIRKVQGKGTFLAELPIKIEDGLEELRSTTMTIRAFGYTPGTRGYKVHRSRAETEVQQKLNLSKNEEVLTFERIRTANDEVAAYCLDTFPAKIFQDKLPENNYQGSMLEFLEKRLNIRIEYAVTEIVPASFEGKMRDKLGLPEDTFFILLKQIYYDRLGKPTIYSMDYYNSKIFKFIVNRKRSSR
;
A
#
# COMPACT_ATOMS: atom_id res chain seq x y z
N MET A 1 -32.20 -58.40 -20.15
CA MET A 1 -30.90 -57.72 -20.02
C MET A 1 -30.88 -56.97 -18.69
N SER A 2 -30.60 -57.67 -17.68
CA SER A 2 -30.53 -57.28 -16.28
C SER A 2 -29.12 -57.55 -15.81
N ASP A 3 -28.61 -56.81 -14.85
CA ASP A 3 -27.31 -56.91 -14.20
C ASP A 3 -26.17 -56.08 -14.77
N LYS A 4 -26.08 -54.81 -14.29
CA LYS A 4 -24.82 -54.11 -14.08
C LYS A 4 -25.00 -52.84 -13.22
N LEU A 5 -25.56 -52.97 -12.02
CA LEU A 5 -25.53 -51.93 -11.01
C LEU A 5 -25.40 -52.56 -9.60
N LYS A 6 -24.35 -53.34 -9.37
CA LYS A 6 -23.93 -53.76 -8.04
C LYS A 6 -22.48 -53.32 -7.86
N GLY A 7 -22.26 -52.31 -7.02
CA GLY A 7 -20.88 -51.99 -6.62
C GLY A 7 -20.56 -50.51 -6.38
N VAL A 8 -21.54 -49.64 -6.12
CA VAL A 8 -21.20 -48.30 -5.58
C VAL A 8 -21.11 -48.44 -4.06
N LYS A 9 -19.88 -48.66 -3.57
CA LYS A 9 -19.57 -48.50 -2.15
C LYS A 9 -19.90 -47.05 -1.76
N ASN A 10 -20.74 -46.87 -0.74
CA ASN A 10 -21.04 -45.59 -0.14
C ASN A 10 -19.74 -44.89 0.31
N PHE A 11 -19.22 -44.02 -0.52
CA PHE A 11 -18.15 -43.11 -0.15
C PHE A 11 -18.80 -42.00 0.70
N HIS A 12 -18.77 -42.16 2.01
CA HIS A 12 -19.06 -41.07 2.94
C HIS A 12 -17.83 -40.14 2.95
N MET A 13 -17.82 -39.16 2.04
CA MET A 13 -16.92 -38.01 2.20
C MET A 13 -17.45 -37.16 3.36
N LYS A 14 -16.90 -37.35 4.55
CA LYS A 14 -16.98 -36.34 5.60
C LYS A 14 -16.11 -35.17 5.13
N ILE A 15 -16.71 -34.06 4.75
CA ILE A 15 -16.02 -32.77 4.66
C ILE A 15 -15.59 -32.47 6.09
N GLN A 16 -14.34 -32.79 6.44
CA GLN A 16 -13.73 -32.25 7.64
C GLN A 16 -13.61 -30.74 7.40
N LYS A 17 -14.33 -29.92 8.18
CA LYS A 17 -14.01 -28.50 8.30
C LYS A 17 -12.50 -28.41 8.54
N PRO A 18 -11.74 -27.55 7.84
CA PRO A 18 -10.33 -27.40 8.12
C PRO A 18 -10.16 -27.09 9.60
N TYR A 19 -9.57 -28.01 10.33
CA TYR A 19 -9.30 -27.86 11.76
C TYR A 19 -8.12 -26.89 11.88
N MET A 20 -8.42 -25.63 12.17
CA MET A 20 -7.39 -24.64 12.43
C MET A 20 -6.68 -25.01 13.74
N PRO A 21 -5.37 -25.20 13.77
CA PRO A 21 -4.65 -25.52 14.99
C PRO A 21 -4.91 -24.46 16.08
N LEU A 22 -4.99 -24.89 17.33
CA LEU A 22 -5.29 -23.97 18.45
C LEU A 22 -4.23 -22.85 18.58
N SER A 23 -3.00 -23.10 18.17
CA SER A 23 -1.94 -22.09 18.11
C SER A 23 -2.20 -20.98 17.09
N HIS A 24 -2.86 -21.28 15.97
CA HIS A 24 -3.28 -20.25 14.99
C HIS A 24 -4.43 -19.40 15.52
N LEU A 25 -5.42 -20.02 16.18
CA LEU A 25 -6.51 -19.28 16.84
C LEU A 25 -5.95 -18.36 17.95
N ALA A 26 -5.01 -18.89 18.76
CA ALA A 26 -4.34 -18.10 19.79
C ALA A 26 -3.53 -16.93 19.18
N LYS A 27 -2.89 -17.12 18.02
CA LYS A 27 -2.20 -16.06 17.28
C LYS A 27 -3.17 -14.96 16.85
N GLU A 28 -4.32 -15.31 16.25
CA GLU A 28 -5.34 -14.34 15.82
C GLU A 28 -5.89 -13.54 17.00
N GLN A 29 -6.18 -14.18 18.11
CA GLN A 29 -6.63 -13.52 19.33
C GLN A 29 -5.58 -12.58 19.91
N LEU A 30 -4.30 -12.93 19.83
CA LEU A 30 -3.20 -12.05 20.24
C LEU A 30 -3.04 -10.84 19.32
N LEU A 31 -3.24 -10.99 18.00
CA LEU A 31 -3.25 -9.89 17.05
C LEU A 31 -4.38 -8.91 17.38
N GLU A 32 -5.59 -9.42 17.54
CA GLU A 32 -6.75 -8.61 17.92
C GLU A 32 -6.53 -7.88 19.26
N TYR A 33 -5.91 -8.54 20.24
CA TYR A 33 -5.55 -7.92 21.50
C TYR A 33 -4.52 -6.78 21.32
N ILE A 34 -3.47 -7.00 20.51
CA ILE A 34 -2.45 -6.00 20.21
C ILE A 34 -3.08 -4.76 19.54
N GLU A 35 -3.98 -4.96 18.59
CA GLU A 35 -4.69 -3.89 17.89
C GLU A 35 -5.61 -3.10 18.82
N ASN A 36 -6.45 -3.80 19.60
CA ASN A 36 -7.42 -3.17 20.50
C ASN A 36 -6.79 -2.40 21.65
N GLN A 37 -5.61 -2.81 22.11
CA GLN A 37 -4.87 -2.12 23.17
C GLN A 37 -3.95 -1.00 22.66
N ASN A 38 -3.92 -0.75 21.33
CA ASN A 38 -3.10 0.26 20.70
C ASN A 38 -1.59 0.17 21.07
N PHE A 39 -1.05 -1.05 21.15
CA PHE A 39 0.38 -1.25 21.36
C PHE A 39 1.19 -0.55 20.27
N LYS A 40 2.30 0.09 20.69
CA LYS A 40 3.23 0.78 19.82
C LYS A 40 4.51 -0.03 19.63
N PHE A 41 5.27 0.32 18.62
CA PHE A 41 6.63 -0.21 18.43
C PHE A 41 7.44 -0.16 19.72
N GLN A 42 8.08 -1.25 20.05
CA GLN A 42 8.83 -1.51 21.30
C GLN A 42 8.01 -1.67 22.58
N ASP A 43 6.70 -1.59 22.54
CA ASP A 43 5.88 -1.91 23.70
C ASP A 43 6.07 -3.37 24.10
N LYS A 44 6.18 -3.60 25.40
CA LYS A 44 6.34 -4.93 25.96
C LYS A 44 4.97 -5.62 26.02
N LEU A 45 4.88 -6.78 25.40
CA LEU A 45 3.69 -7.62 25.47
C LEU A 45 3.58 -8.33 26.83
N PRO A 46 2.37 -8.80 27.21
CA PRO A 46 2.19 -9.64 28.38
C PRO A 46 3.11 -10.87 28.35
N SER A 47 3.51 -11.35 29.51
CA SER A 47 4.31 -12.58 29.63
C SER A 47 3.57 -13.82 29.13
N GLU A 48 4.29 -14.89 28.79
CA GLU A 48 3.68 -16.17 28.38
C GLU A 48 2.64 -16.66 29.40
N ALA A 49 2.89 -16.48 30.71
CA ALA A 49 1.95 -16.86 31.76
C ALA A 49 0.66 -16.02 31.76
N GLN A 50 0.77 -14.70 31.56
CA GLN A 50 -0.38 -13.80 31.45
C GLN A 50 -1.18 -14.10 30.18
N ILE A 51 -0.52 -14.34 29.05
CA ILE A 51 -1.19 -14.71 27.80
C ILE A 51 -1.93 -16.06 27.96
N GLN A 52 -1.31 -17.01 28.64
CA GLN A 52 -1.91 -18.31 28.94
C GLN A 52 -3.21 -18.14 29.76
N GLU A 53 -3.18 -17.28 30.78
CA GLU A 53 -4.35 -16.97 31.60
C GLU A 53 -5.44 -16.25 30.79
N MET A 54 -5.06 -15.26 29.95
CA MET A 54 -5.98 -14.48 29.12
C MET A 54 -6.69 -15.34 28.07
N LEU A 55 -5.99 -16.28 27.44
CA LEU A 55 -6.51 -17.10 26.34
C LEU A 55 -7.07 -18.45 26.81
N GLY A 56 -6.81 -18.88 28.05
CA GLY A 56 -7.25 -20.16 28.58
C GLY A 56 -6.64 -21.39 27.86
N VAL A 57 -5.43 -21.25 27.27
CA VAL A 57 -4.78 -22.29 26.49
C VAL A 57 -3.50 -22.80 27.16
N SER A 58 -2.95 -23.92 26.67
CA SER A 58 -1.73 -24.48 27.23
C SER A 58 -0.49 -23.57 26.95
N ARG A 59 0.54 -23.69 27.79
CA ARG A 59 1.81 -22.97 27.60
C ARG A 59 2.46 -23.29 26.26
N SER A 60 2.37 -24.53 25.77
CA SER A 60 2.88 -24.90 24.44
C SER A 60 2.16 -24.17 23.33
N THR A 61 0.82 -24.06 23.40
CA THR A 61 0.00 -23.32 22.44
C THR A 61 0.38 -21.84 22.39
N VAL A 62 0.60 -21.21 23.55
CA VAL A 62 1.06 -19.81 23.63
C VAL A 62 2.44 -19.65 22.96
N ARG A 63 3.36 -20.56 23.27
CA ARG A 63 4.72 -20.50 22.70
C ARG A 63 4.73 -20.70 21.18
N GLU A 64 3.89 -21.58 20.66
CA GLU A 64 3.71 -21.76 19.23
C GLU A 64 3.08 -20.51 18.57
N ALA A 65 2.03 -19.94 19.17
CA ALA A 65 1.40 -18.72 18.68
C ALA A 65 2.41 -17.54 18.65
N LEU A 66 3.20 -17.37 19.71
CA LEU A 66 4.26 -16.36 19.75
C LEU A 66 5.40 -16.66 18.76
N ALA A 67 5.71 -17.92 18.48
CA ALA A 67 6.70 -18.27 17.46
C ALA A 67 6.20 -17.92 16.06
N LEU A 68 4.92 -18.14 15.75
CA LEU A 68 4.30 -17.72 14.49
C LEU A 68 4.34 -16.19 14.34
N LEU A 69 3.98 -15.44 15.37
CA LEU A 69 4.07 -13.97 15.36
C LEU A 69 5.50 -13.46 15.18
N GLU A 70 6.48 -14.14 15.77
CA GLU A 70 7.90 -13.81 15.61
C GLU A 70 8.41 -14.12 14.20
N GLN A 71 8.01 -15.28 13.63
CA GLN A 71 8.31 -15.65 12.26
C GLN A 71 7.71 -14.66 11.24
N GLU A 72 6.52 -14.12 11.53
CA GLU A 72 5.87 -13.07 10.73
C GLU A 72 6.44 -11.67 10.98
N GLY A 73 7.42 -11.53 11.90
CA GLY A 73 8.06 -10.27 12.21
C GLY A 73 7.18 -9.30 13.03
N ILE A 74 6.06 -9.77 13.57
CA ILE A 74 5.11 -8.95 14.35
C ILE A 74 5.63 -8.68 15.76
N ILE A 75 6.36 -9.62 16.32
CA ILE A 75 6.99 -9.51 17.63
C ILE A 75 8.45 -9.91 17.57
N ARG A 76 9.21 -9.48 18.57
CA ARG A 76 10.59 -9.96 18.81
C ARG A 76 10.74 -10.40 20.26
N LYS A 77 11.39 -11.54 20.47
CA LYS A 77 11.78 -11.98 21.80
C LYS A 77 13.17 -11.46 22.14
N VAL A 78 13.29 -10.85 23.30
CA VAL A 78 14.58 -10.40 23.85
C VAL A 78 14.87 -11.23 25.08
N GLN A 79 15.92 -12.05 25.01
CA GLN A 79 16.29 -12.95 26.10
C GLN A 79 16.42 -12.19 27.44
N GLY A 80 15.76 -12.69 28.48
CA GLY A 80 15.76 -12.07 29.82
C GLY A 80 14.92 -10.81 29.96
N LYS A 81 14.44 -10.19 28.86
CA LYS A 81 13.66 -8.94 28.91
C LYS A 81 12.18 -9.14 28.60
N GLY A 82 11.84 -10.13 27.78
CA GLY A 82 10.47 -10.45 27.38
C GLY A 82 10.22 -10.36 25.89
N THR A 83 8.93 -10.32 25.53
CA THR A 83 8.44 -10.19 24.16
C THR A 83 8.00 -8.75 23.93
N PHE A 84 8.37 -8.19 22.78
CA PHE A 84 8.09 -6.80 22.41
C PHE A 84 7.43 -6.75 21.05
N LEU A 85 6.55 -5.78 20.82
CA LEU A 85 6.02 -5.53 19.50
C LEU A 85 7.17 -5.08 18.58
N ALA A 86 7.35 -5.79 17.47
CA ALA A 86 8.28 -5.40 16.43
C ALA A 86 7.68 -4.24 15.62
N GLU A 87 8.50 -3.55 14.86
CA GLU A 87 8.01 -2.62 13.85
C GLU A 87 7.32 -3.46 12.78
N LEU A 88 5.98 -3.40 12.77
CA LEU A 88 5.23 -4.12 11.77
C LEU A 88 5.59 -3.54 10.40
N PRO A 89 6.03 -4.37 9.45
CA PRO A 89 6.24 -3.88 8.11
C PRO A 89 4.93 -3.30 7.59
N ILE A 90 4.97 -2.04 7.17
CA ILE A 90 3.83 -1.38 6.54
C ILE A 90 3.43 -2.18 5.32
N LYS A 91 2.17 -2.60 5.26
CA LYS A 91 1.60 -3.30 4.12
C LYS A 91 0.30 -2.63 3.69
N ILE A 92 0.25 -2.24 2.43
CA ILE A 92 -0.90 -1.62 1.79
C ILE A 92 -1.29 -2.52 0.61
N GLU A 93 -2.43 -3.19 0.71
CA GLU A 93 -2.98 -4.03 -0.36
C GLU A 93 -4.11 -3.26 -1.05
N ASP A 94 -3.78 -2.40 -2.01
CA ASP A 94 -4.73 -1.53 -2.69
C ASP A 94 -5.27 -2.14 -3.98
N GLY A 95 -6.53 -1.86 -4.31
CA GLY A 95 -7.14 -2.15 -5.60
C GLY A 95 -6.88 -1.02 -6.58
N LEU A 96 -6.74 -1.34 -7.87
CA LEU A 96 -6.58 -0.35 -8.93
C LEU A 96 -7.91 0.02 -9.62
N GLU A 97 -9.01 -0.58 -9.18
CA GLU A 97 -10.35 -0.33 -9.73
C GLU A 97 -10.90 1.04 -9.35
N GLU A 98 -10.47 1.56 -8.20
CA GLU A 98 -10.84 2.88 -7.73
C GLU A 98 -9.66 3.85 -7.80
N LEU A 99 -9.93 5.03 -8.36
CA LEU A 99 -8.94 6.09 -8.39
C LEU A 99 -8.83 6.76 -7.01
N ARG A 100 -7.76 6.44 -6.29
CA ARG A 100 -7.41 7.04 -5.00
C ARG A 100 -6.09 7.79 -5.08
N SER A 101 -5.95 8.86 -4.33
CA SER A 101 -4.63 9.47 -4.15
C SER A 101 -3.79 8.63 -3.18
N THR A 102 -2.46 8.63 -3.34
CA THR A 102 -1.52 7.98 -2.39
C THR A 102 -1.82 8.36 -0.93
N THR A 103 -2.23 9.62 -0.67
CA THR A 103 -2.65 10.08 0.67
C THR A 103 -3.87 9.32 1.18
N MET A 104 -4.90 9.16 0.34
CA MET A 104 -6.13 8.46 0.72
C MET A 104 -5.87 6.98 0.94
N THR A 105 -5.09 6.36 0.05
CA THR A 105 -4.71 4.95 0.18
C THR A 105 -3.97 4.71 1.50
N ILE A 106 -2.92 5.49 1.82
CA ILE A 106 -2.17 5.34 3.07
C ILE A 106 -3.10 5.45 4.30
N ARG A 107 -4.02 6.43 4.31
CA ARG A 107 -4.99 6.60 5.41
C ARG A 107 -5.99 5.43 5.52
N ALA A 108 -6.48 4.93 4.39
CA ALA A 108 -7.46 3.83 4.37
C ALA A 108 -6.91 2.54 5.01
N PHE A 109 -5.58 2.38 4.99
CA PHE A 109 -4.89 1.27 5.65
C PHE A 109 -4.39 1.60 7.06
N GLY A 110 -4.86 2.69 7.66
CA GLY A 110 -4.57 3.04 9.06
C GLY A 110 -3.21 3.72 9.30
N TYR A 111 -2.46 4.07 8.24
CA TYR A 111 -1.17 4.73 8.36
C TYR A 111 -1.28 6.25 8.25
N THR A 112 -0.33 6.95 8.85
CA THR A 112 -0.22 8.41 8.76
C THR A 112 0.55 8.80 7.48
N PRO A 113 -0.11 9.46 6.50
CA PRO A 113 0.59 9.92 5.30
C PRO A 113 1.43 11.16 5.59
N GLY A 114 2.66 11.17 5.05
CA GLY A 114 3.57 12.31 5.10
C GLY A 114 4.18 12.64 3.74
N THR A 115 4.96 13.72 3.68
CA THR A 115 5.77 14.10 2.52
C THR A 115 7.16 14.48 2.97
N ARG A 116 8.16 13.88 2.34
CA ARG A 116 9.58 14.23 2.50
C ARG A 116 10.13 14.64 1.13
N GLY A 117 11.00 15.63 1.05
CA GLY A 117 11.67 15.97 -0.20
C GLY A 117 10.77 16.58 -1.28
N TYR A 118 9.87 17.51 -0.91
CA TYR A 118 9.02 18.25 -1.84
C TYR A 118 9.82 19.22 -2.69
N LYS A 119 9.64 19.15 -4.04
CA LYS A 119 10.19 20.09 -5.01
C LYS A 119 9.19 20.37 -6.11
N VAL A 120 9.26 21.58 -6.69
CA VAL A 120 8.48 21.97 -7.86
C VAL A 120 9.45 22.42 -8.96
N HIS A 121 9.35 21.81 -10.12
CA HIS A 121 10.14 22.13 -11.29
C HIS A 121 9.24 22.74 -12.37
N ARG A 122 9.62 23.92 -12.87
CA ARG A 122 8.97 24.52 -14.04
C ARG A 122 9.86 24.29 -15.26
N SER A 123 9.30 23.74 -16.32
CA SER A 123 10.01 23.49 -17.57
C SER A 123 9.06 23.61 -18.77
N ARG A 124 9.62 23.61 -19.98
CA ARG A 124 8.84 23.34 -21.19
C ARG A 124 8.48 21.87 -21.25
N ALA A 125 7.31 21.57 -21.78
CA ALA A 125 6.85 20.18 -21.91
C ALA A 125 7.76 19.41 -22.87
N GLU A 126 8.31 18.29 -22.41
CA GLU A 126 9.04 17.32 -23.24
C GLU A 126 8.09 16.58 -24.17
N THR A 127 8.61 15.94 -25.22
CA THR A 127 7.79 15.29 -26.27
C THR A 127 6.77 14.28 -25.70
N GLU A 128 7.20 13.45 -24.75
CA GLU A 128 6.29 12.48 -24.10
C GLU A 128 5.16 13.20 -23.36
N VAL A 129 5.49 14.21 -22.56
CA VAL A 129 4.51 15.01 -21.78
C VAL A 129 3.56 15.76 -22.71
N GLN A 130 4.05 16.31 -23.84
CA GLN A 130 3.22 16.96 -24.84
C GLN A 130 2.16 16.00 -25.39
N GLN A 131 2.56 14.78 -25.74
CA GLN A 131 1.65 13.75 -26.26
C GLN A 131 0.64 13.30 -25.20
N LYS A 132 1.10 13.06 -23.95
CA LYS A 132 0.23 12.56 -22.87
C LYS A 132 -0.78 13.59 -22.39
N LEU A 133 -0.43 14.86 -22.39
CA LEU A 133 -1.28 15.98 -21.91
C LEU A 133 -1.90 16.82 -23.03
N ASN A 134 -1.74 16.43 -24.30
CA ASN A 134 -2.21 17.19 -25.48
C ASN A 134 -1.74 18.65 -25.46
N LEU A 135 -0.43 18.85 -25.21
CA LEU A 135 0.18 20.18 -25.14
C LEU A 135 0.91 20.53 -26.40
N SER A 136 0.97 21.85 -26.71
CA SER A 136 1.81 22.36 -27.76
C SER A 136 3.31 22.39 -27.34
N LYS A 137 4.21 22.44 -28.32
CA LYS A 137 5.67 22.38 -28.11
C LYS A 137 6.24 23.44 -27.15
N ASN A 138 5.55 24.57 -26.99
CA ASN A 138 6.02 25.70 -26.17
C ASN A 138 5.28 25.84 -24.84
N GLU A 139 4.34 24.95 -24.55
CA GLU A 139 3.61 25.03 -23.27
C GLU A 139 4.50 24.64 -22.10
N GLU A 140 4.39 25.41 -21.04
CA GLU A 140 5.10 25.13 -19.78
C GLU A 140 4.33 24.16 -18.91
N VAL A 141 5.09 23.35 -18.19
CA VAL A 141 4.59 22.39 -17.20
C VAL A 141 5.23 22.64 -15.84
N LEU A 142 4.50 22.24 -14.81
CA LEU A 142 4.99 22.13 -13.43
C LEU A 142 5.02 20.65 -13.05
N THR A 143 6.20 20.18 -12.65
CA THR A 143 6.36 18.84 -12.12
C THR A 143 6.60 18.92 -10.62
N PHE A 144 5.67 18.32 -9.86
CA PHE A 144 5.76 18.19 -8.41
C PHE A 144 6.46 16.88 -8.07
N GLU A 145 7.65 16.98 -7.54
CA GLU A 145 8.44 15.85 -7.07
C GLU A 145 8.22 15.69 -5.57
N ARG A 146 7.77 14.50 -5.12
CA ARG A 146 7.47 14.22 -3.73
C ARG A 146 7.89 12.82 -3.32
N ILE A 147 8.51 12.69 -2.16
CA ILE A 147 8.68 11.41 -1.49
C ILE A 147 7.53 11.28 -0.49
N ARG A 148 6.62 10.33 -0.75
CA ARG A 148 5.47 10.06 0.11
C ARG A 148 5.84 9.03 1.15
N THR A 149 5.42 9.27 2.38
CA THR A 149 5.69 8.36 3.50
C THR A 149 4.40 7.82 4.11
N ALA A 150 4.50 6.62 4.69
CA ALA A 150 3.50 6.03 5.57
C ALA A 150 4.17 5.77 6.91
N ASN A 151 3.70 6.39 8.01
CA ASN A 151 4.36 6.38 9.33
C ASN A 151 5.87 6.68 9.24
N ASP A 152 6.25 7.71 8.42
CA ASP A 152 7.62 8.13 8.14
C ASP A 152 8.47 7.21 7.25
N GLU A 153 8.03 5.98 6.95
CA GLU A 153 8.68 5.11 5.97
C GLU A 153 8.40 5.54 4.52
N VAL A 154 9.40 5.42 3.64
CA VAL A 154 9.27 5.77 2.23
C VAL A 154 8.34 4.80 1.51
N ALA A 155 7.12 5.24 1.27
CA ALA A 155 6.05 4.49 0.64
C ALA A 155 6.02 4.64 -0.88
N ALA A 156 6.21 5.87 -1.39
CA ALA A 156 6.28 6.12 -2.82
C ALA A 156 7.12 7.34 -3.16
N TYR A 157 7.67 7.35 -4.39
CA TYR A 157 8.27 8.52 -5.02
C TYR A 157 7.39 8.93 -6.18
N CYS A 158 6.89 10.16 -6.14
CA CYS A 158 5.87 10.65 -7.07
C CYS A 158 6.39 11.85 -7.88
N LEU A 159 6.14 11.80 -9.18
CA LEU A 159 6.37 12.88 -10.14
C LEU A 159 5.06 13.21 -10.83
N ASP A 160 4.37 14.26 -10.36
CA ASP A 160 3.10 14.71 -10.92
C ASP A 160 3.34 15.91 -11.83
N THR A 161 3.15 15.76 -13.14
CA THR A 161 3.34 16.81 -14.14
C THR A 161 2.01 17.36 -14.62
N PHE A 162 1.89 18.68 -14.59
CA PHE A 162 0.67 19.43 -14.93
C PHE A 162 0.98 20.52 -15.96
N PRO A 163 0.02 20.89 -16.82
CA PRO A 163 0.11 22.15 -17.57
C PRO A 163 0.20 23.33 -16.60
N ALA A 164 1.24 24.16 -16.68
CA ALA A 164 1.45 25.26 -15.71
C ALA A 164 0.26 26.22 -15.62
N LYS A 165 -0.44 26.42 -16.73
CA LYS A 165 -1.61 27.33 -16.85
C LYS A 165 -2.79 26.99 -15.93
N ILE A 166 -2.90 25.74 -15.44
CA ILE A 166 -4.04 25.36 -14.58
C ILE A 166 -3.95 26.00 -13.18
N PHE A 167 -2.74 26.33 -12.73
CA PHE A 167 -2.53 26.83 -11.37
C PHE A 167 -2.85 28.31 -11.20
N GLN A 168 -2.78 29.14 -12.25
CA GLN A 168 -3.11 30.57 -12.20
C GLN A 168 -2.57 31.27 -10.93
N ASP A 169 -1.30 31.03 -10.59
CA ASP A 169 -0.61 31.52 -9.38
C ASP A 169 -1.10 30.94 -8.03
N LYS A 170 -2.02 29.99 -8.05
CA LYS A 170 -2.51 29.27 -6.85
C LYS A 170 -1.74 27.99 -6.62
N LEU A 171 -0.42 28.07 -6.43
CA LEU A 171 0.41 26.89 -6.14
C LEU A 171 0.16 26.34 -4.71
N PRO A 172 0.33 25.05 -4.50
CA PRO A 172 0.43 24.50 -3.16
C PRO A 172 1.56 25.19 -2.37
N GLU A 173 1.38 25.28 -1.06
CA GLU A 173 2.41 25.79 -0.16
C GLU A 173 3.70 24.94 -0.26
N ASN A 174 4.84 25.57 0.04
CA ASN A 174 6.09 24.85 0.12
C ASN A 174 5.96 23.69 1.11
N ASN A 175 6.47 22.52 0.72
CA ASN A 175 6.38 21.29 1.51
C ASN A 175 4.94 20.77 1.73
N TYR A 176 4.08 20.89 0.72
CA TYR A 176 2.69 20.47 0.78
C TYR A 176 2.51 18.98 1.14
N GLN A 177 1.82 18.74 2.25
CA GLN A 177 1.61 17.38 2.81
C GLN A 177 0.36 16.68 2.29
N GLY A 178 -0.53 17.40 1.63
CA GLY A 178 -1.85 16.92 1.21
C GLY A 178 -1.87 16.11 -0.09
N SER A 179 -3.08 15.76 -0.49
CA SER A 179 -3.37 15.12 -1.78
C SER A 179 -3.41 16.14 -2.91
N MET A 180 -2.69 15.89 -4.03
CA MET A 180 -2.79 16.77 -5.21
C MET A 180 -4.17 16.71 -5.86
N LEU A 181 -4.85 15.56 -5.85
CA LEU A 181 -6.21 15.45 -6.37
C LEU A 181 -7.17 16.32 -5.55
N GLU A 182 -7.05 16.30 -4.24
CA GLU A 182 -7.83 17.13 -3.33
C GLU A 182 -7.52 18.62 -3.49
N PHE A 183 -6.24 18.96 -3.72
CA PHE A 183 -5.84 20.34 -4.01
C PHE A 183 -6.48 20.86 -5.31
N LEU A 184 -6.42 20.07 -6.40
CA LEU A 184 -7.07 20.42 -7.66
C LEU A 184 -8.57 20.69 -7.48
N GLU A 185 -9.26 19.81 -6.79
CA GLU A 185 -10.70 19.93 -6.57
C GLU A 185 -11.05 21.12 -5.69
N LYS A 186 -10.42 21.26 -4.52
CA LYS A 186 -10.79 22.30 -3.54
C LYS A 186 -10.26 23.69 -3.86
N ARG A 187 -9.11 23.81 -4.52
CA ARG A 187 -8.44 25.09 -4.75
C ARG A 187 -8.56 25.60 -6.18
N LEU A 188 -8.62 24.68 -7.14
CA LEU A 188 -8.66 25.02 -8.57
C LEU A 188 -10.00 24.66 -9.23
N ASN A 189 -10.94 24.05 -8.48
CA ASN A 189 -12.23 23.56 -8.98
C ASN A 189 -12.08 22.61 -10.20
N ILE A 190 -11.00 21.82 -10.20
CA ILE A 190 -10.72 20.80 -11.22
C ILE A 190 -10.93 19.44 -10.59
N ARG A 191 -12.01 18.75 -10.98
CA ARG A 191 -12.28 17.39 -10.54
C ARG A 191 -11.76 16.39 -11.56
N ILE A 192 -10.95 15.47 -11.09
CA ILE A 192 -10.51 14.33 -11.86
C ILE A 192 -11.58 13.24 -11.78
N GLU A 193 -11.94 12.68 -12.95
CA GLU A 193 -13.00 11.66 -13.06
C GLU A 193 -12.42 10.24 -13.17
N TYR A 194 -11.35 10.07 -13.94
CA TYR A 194 -10.69 8.76 -14.11
C TYR A 194 -9.22 8.92 -14.48
N ALA A 195 -8.48 7.83 -14.38
CA ALA A 195 -7.12 7.75 -14.88
C ALA A 195 -6.93 6.49 -15.74
N VAL A 196 -6.06 6.60 -16.75
CA VAL A 196 -5.55 5.46 -17.50
C VAL A 196 -4.17 5.13 -16.96
N THR A 197 -3.99 3.93 -16.46
CA THR A 197 -2.80 3.50 -15.73
C THR A 197 -2.06 2.39 -16.47
N GLU A 198 -0.78 2.57 -16.68
CA GLU A 198 0.18 1.55 -17.13
C GLU A 198 1.02 1.11 -15.93
N ILE A 199 1.14 -0.21 -15.71
CA ILE A 199 1.88 -0.80 -14.59
C ILE A 199 3.20 -1.34 -15.12
N VAL A 200 4.31 -0.83 -14.59
CA VAL A 200 5.67 -1.18 -15.05
C VAL A 200 6.56 -1.51 -13.85
N PRO A 201 7.39 -2.56 -13.90
CA PRO A 201 8.42 -2.76 -12.88
C PRO A 201 9.48 -1.66 -13.00
N ALA A 202 10.00 -1.21 -11.85
CA ALA A 202 11.05 -0.19 -11.81
C ALA A 202 12.05 -0.45 -10.69
N SER A 203 13.27 0.05 -10.88
CA SER A 203 14.30 0.09 -9.86
C SER A 203 15.04 1.42 -9.94
N PHE A 204 15.63 1.83 -8.84
CA PHE A 204 16.53 2.97 -8.80
C PHE A 204 17.95 2.52 -8.46
N GLU A 205 18.93 3.20 -9.02
CA GLU A 205 20.35 2.99 -8.76
C GLU A 205 21.03 4.30 -8.34
N GLY A 206 22.18 4.18 -7.69
CA GLY A 206 23.05 5.31 -7.35
C GLY A 206 22.32 6.41 -6.57
N LYS A 207 22.56 7.66 -6.97
CA LYS A 207 22.10 8.88 -6.26
C LYS A 207 20.61 8.92 -5.94
N MET A 208 19.76 8.32 -6.79
CA MET A 208 18.31 8.32 -6.52
C MET A 208 17.94 7.36 -5.39
N ARG A 209 18.57 6.21 -5.33
CA ARG A 209 18.42 5.27 -4.22
C ARG A 209 18.90 5.89 -2.91
N ASP A 210 20.08 6.53 -2.93
CA ASP A 210 20.62 7.23 -1.76
C ASP A 210 19.67 8.32 -1.26
N LYS A 211 19.08 9.08 -2.19
CA LYS A 211 18.09 10.12 -1.87
C LYS A 211 16.84 9.56 -1.17
N LEU A 212 16.40 8.36 -1.56
CA LEU A 212 15.26 7.69 -0.95
C LEU A 212 15.62 7.05 0.40
N GLY A 213 16.91 6.74 0.64
CA GLY A 213 17.40 6.08 1.86
C GLY A 213 16.90 4.64 1.97
N LEU A 214 16.76 3.94 0.83
CA LEU A 214 16.22 2.58 0.78
C LEU A 214 17.31 1.54 0.52
N PRO A 215 17.13 0.29 1.04
CA PRO A 215 18.03 -0.82 0.79
C PRO A 215 18.18 -1.16 -0.70
N GLU A 216 19.31 -1.77 -1.07
CA GLU A 216 19.63 -2.13 -2.46
C GLU A 216 18.62 -3.10 -3.10
N ASP A 217 18.02 -3.96 -2.31
CA ASP A 217 17.02 -4.95 -2.71
C ASP A 217 15.59 -4.40 -2.82
N THR A 218 15.42 -3.07 -2.75
CA THR A 218 14.10 -2.44 -2.88
C THR A 218 13.74 -2.27 -4.35
N PHE A 219 12.67 -2.94 -4.78
CA PHE A 219 12.03 -2.76 -6.08
C PHE A 219 10.82 -1.85 -5.96
N PHE A 220 10.39 -1.31 -7.11
CA PHE A 220 9.24 -0.43 -7.21
C PHE A 220 8.25 -0.95 -8.25
N ILE A 221 6.99 -0.68 -7.99
CA ILE A 221 5.92 -0.78 -8.97
C ILE A 221 5.68 0.63 -9.47
N LEU A 222 6.00 0.90 -10.73
CA LEU A 222 5.74 2.19 -11.36
C LEU A 222 4.34 2.18 -11.96
N LEU A 223 3.51 3.11 -11.50
CA LEU A 223 2.27 3.46 -12.16
C LEU A 223 2.50 4.73 -13.00
N LYS A 224 2.47 4.58 -14.33
CA LYS A 224 2.41 5.70 -15.25
C LYS A 224 0.95 6.01 -15.53
N GLN A 225 0.49 7.21 -15.18
CA GLN A 225 -0.92 7.52 -15.18
C GLN A 225 -1.21 8.82 -15.93
N ILE A 226 -2.28 8.80 -16.73
CA ILE A 226 -2.85 10.01 -17.30
C ILE A 226 -4.22 10.20 -16.66
N TYR A 227 -4.41 11.33 -15.98
CA TYR A 227 -5.64 11.67 -15.31
C TYR A 227 -6.49 12.59 -16.17
N TYR A 228 -7.76 12.33 -16.21
CA TYR A 228 -8.72 13.06 -17.03
C TYR A 228 -9.77 13.74 -16.17
N ASP A 229 -10.11 14.96 -16.56
CA ASP A 229 -11.23 15.70 -15.95
C ASP A 229 -12.60 15.21 -16.48
N ARG A 230 -13.67 15.80 -15.99
CA ARG A 230 -15.06 15.47 -16.38
C ARG A 230 -15.35 15.63 -17.87
N LEU A 231 -14.57 16.45 -18.58
CA LEU A 231 -14.69 16.69 -20.01
C LEU A 231 -13.79 15.75 -20.84
N GLY A 232 -13.12 14.82 -20.18
CA GLY A 232 -12.16 13.92 -20.82
C GLY A 232 -10.86 14.61 -21.24
N LYS A 233 -10.53 15.76 -20.67
CA LYS A 233 -9.28 16.47 -20.94
C LYS A 233 -8.17 15.93 -20.05
N PRO A 234 -7.00 15.54 -20.60
CA PRO A 234 -5.86 15.14 -19.81
C PRO A 234 -5.34 16.32 -18.99
N THR A 235 -5.18 16.10 -17.68
CA THR A 235 -4.86 17.15 -16.71
C THR A 235 -3.57 16.89 -15.94
N ILE A 236 -3.26 15.62 -15.69
CA ILE A 236 -2.04 15.20 -14.99
C ILE A 236 -1.39 14.07 -15.76
N TYR A 237 -0.07 14.11 -15.90
CA TYR A 237 0.75 12.95 -16.23
C TYR A 237 1.61 12.63 -15.00
N SER A 238 1.40 11.45 -14.41
CA SER A 238 2.06 11.05 -13.18
C SER A 238 2.94 9.82 -13.39
N MET A 239 4.08 9.82 -12.74
CA MET A 239 4.95 8.66 -12.57
C MET A 239 5.11 8.40 -11.07
N ASP A 240 4.37 7.42 -10.56
CA ASP A 240 4.35 7.08 -9.15
C ASP A 240 5.06 5.74 -8.93
N TYR A 241 6.22 5.80 -8.27
CA TYR A 241 7.05 4.65 -7.93
C TYR A 241 6.72 4.17 -6.53
N TYR A 242 5.91 3.13 -6.43
CA TYR A 242 5.48 2.54 -5.16
C TYR A 242 6.50 1.51 -4.67
N ASN A 243 6.93 1.63 -3.43
CA ASN A 243 7.81 0.68 -2.77
C ASN A 243 7.12 -0.69 -2.66
N SER A 244 7.64 -1.71 -3.34
CA SER A 244 7.04 -3.04 -3.38
C SER A 244 7.12 -3.82 -2.05
N LYS A 245 7.92 -3.35 -1.11
CA LYS A 245 7.93 -3.89 0.26
C LYS A 245 6.73 -3.40 1.08
N ILE A 246 6.14 -2.26 0.70
CA ILE A 246 4.99 -1.63 1.36
C ILE A 246 3.71 -1.87 0.56
N PHE A 247 3.74 -1.62 -0.75
CA PHE A 247 2.56 -1.68 -1.62
C PHE A 247 2.46 -3.00 -2.38
N LYS A 248 1.25 -3.54 -2.39
CA LYS A 248 0.82 -4.65 -3.25
C LYS A 248 -0.48 -4.23 -3.92
N PHE A 249 -0.50 -4.24 -5.24
CA PHE A 249 -1.71 -3.94 -6.01
C PHE A 249 -2.46 -5.23 -6.36
N ILE A 250 -3.76 -5.24 -6.07
CA ILE A 250 -4.65 -6.38 -6.29
C ILE A 250 -5.71 -5.97 -7.30
N VAL A 251 -5.88 -6.76 -8.35
CA VAL A 251 -6.92 -6.56 -9.36
C VAL A 251 -7.81 -7.79 -9.43
N ASN A 252 -9.11 -7.60 -9.21
CA ASN A 252 -10.10 -8.67 -9.35
C ASN A 252 -10.44 -8.90 -10.82
N ARG A 253 -10.01 -10.05 -11.37
CA ARG A 253 -10.33 -10.45 -12.74
C ARG A 253 -11.52 -11.39 -12.77
N LYS A 254 -12.63 -10.98 -13.41
CA LYS A 254 -13.78 -11.84 -13.66
C LYS A 254 -13.68 -12.44 -15.06
N ARG A 255 -14.07 -13.72 -15.19
CA ARG A 255 -14.21 -14.35 -16.50
C ARG A 255 -15.40 -13.70 -17.23
N SER A 256 -15.16 -13.18 -18.45
CA SER A 256 -16.29 -12.72 -19.27
C SER A 256 -17.15 -13.94 -19.64
N SER A 257 -18.45 -13.87 -19.37
CA SER A 257 -19.41 -14.77 -19.98
C SER A 257 -19.39 -14.51 -21.50
N ARG A 258 -19.01 -15.52 -22.26
CA ARG A 258 -19.21 -15.50 -23.73
C ARG A 258 -20.67 -15.71 -24.02
#